data_e43aff94642d52b10caa90bea1c7e005
#
_entry.id   e43aff94642d52b10caa90bea1c7e005
#
_cell.length_a   1.000
_cell.length_b   1.000
_cell.length_c   1.000
_cell.angle_alpha   90.00
_cell.angle_beta   90.00
_cell.angle_gamma   90.00
#
_symmetry.space_group_name_H-M   'P 1'
#
loop_
_entity.id
_entity.type
_entity.pdbx_description
1 polymer ?
#
loop_
_entity_poly.entity_id
_entity_poly.type
_entity_poly.pdbx_seq_one_letter_code
_entity_poly.pdbx_strand_id
1 'polypeptide(L)'
;MASWRISFALAGQISTMKWIAPESRTLVGRGRSIAEFLALRRNTSLLLVALLLAGTGERLWLGFAPKYLQTLGASILIIGLFDALQTLLGALYAYPGGWLTDRWGQRRSLMLFSTISLAGYILVLVWHHWLALLLGTFFFLAWSALSLPTTFSVVATSLKARQHTMGVGIQSMMRRVPMMLGPLGGGWLITHFGWTRGVQYALLLCLLMNVLTMLFQWFMLEPGKGGLAVAAESGRTNLLAVVRSFTPALRELLVSDILIRFCERIPYAFIILWAMNHAGLDAQQFGVLVACEMVTAMICYIPVAHLADKYGRRPFVMVTFLFFTLFPVTLLWGDSFGWLALAFVVRGLKEFGEPARKALIIGEAVPALRARTYGAYYLIRDCVVTSGSFLGAWLWSISPQANFIGAAVCGALGTAWFWWFIYRRPPAAGLTGGQKGAD
;
A
#
# COMPACT_ATOMS: atom_id res chain seq x y z
N MET A 1 57.94 22.52 34.07
CA MET A 1 58.37 23.05 32.77
C MET A 1 58.01 22.03 31.67
N ALA A 2 56.76 22.00 31.22
CA ALA A 2 56.33 21.20 30.08
C ALA A 2 54.86 21.57 29.75
N SER A 3 54.67 22.79 29.26
CA SER A 3 53.36 23.23 28.77
C SER A 3 53.58 24.37 27.80
N TRP A 4 53.89 24.11 26.55
CA TRP A 4 53.88 25.09 25.44
C TRP A 4 54.40 24.45 24.14
N ARG A 5 53.74 23.42 23.63
CA ARG A 5 54.01 22.84 22.29
C ARG A 5 52.84 22.21 21.58
N ILE A 6 51.59 22.68 21.82
CA ILE A 6 50.41 22.20 21.09
C ILE A 6 49.56 23.36 20.56
N SER A 7 50.16 24.38 20.00
CA SER A 7 49.42 25.52 19.46
C SER A 7 49.85 25.98 18.05
N PHE A 8 50.65 25.24 17.32
CA PHE A 8 51.08 25.63 15.97
C PHE A 8 50.73 24.64 14.85
N ALA A 9 50.00 23.59 15.11
CA ALA A 9 49.57 22.60 14.08
C ALA A 9 48.16 22.84 13.49
N LEU A 10 47.40 23.78 14.03
CA LEU A 10 46.02 24.09 13.58
C LEU A 10 45.88 25.33 12.68
N ALA A 11 46.94 26.08 12.47
CA ALA A 11 46.90 27.27 11.60
C ALA A 11 47.21 27.01 10.12
N GLY A 12 47.58 25.77 9.75
CA GLY A 12 47.97 25.42 8.37
C GLY A 12 46.85 24.82 7.48
N GLN A 13 45.65 24.53 8.03
CA GLN A 13 44.58 23.86 7.28
C GLN A 13 43.39 24.75 6.87
N ILE A 14 43.46 26.06 7.15
CA ILE A 14 42.35 26.99 6.81
C ILE A 14 42.53 27.71 5.47
N SER A 15 43.65 27.53 4.77
CA SER A 15 43.94 28.34 3.55
C SER A 15 43.59 27.67 2.21
N THR A 16 42.86 26.55 2.16
CA THR A 16 42.45 25.91 0.90
C THR A 16 40.94 25.66 0.77
N MET A 17 40.10 26.39 1.49
CA MET A 17 38.68 26.44 1.20
C MET A 17 38.41 27.38 0.04
N LYS A 18 38.60 26.89 -1.20
CA LYS A 18 38.14 27.57 -2.41
C LYS A 18 36.63 27.73 -2.34
N TRP A 19 36.16 28.94 -2.16
CA TRP A 19 34.77 29.31 -2.40
C TRP A 19 34.46 29.05 -3.87
N ILE A 20 33.77 27.95 -4.17
CA ILE A 20 33.17 27.68 -5.48
C ILE A 20 31.96 28.60 -5.59
N ALA A 21 32.10 29.66 -6.38
CA ALA A 21 30.98 30.51 -6.77
C ALA A 21 29.88 29.64 -7.37
N PRO A 22 28.57 29.91 -7.12
CA PRO A 22 27.50 29.16 -7.72
C PRO A 22 27.49 29.43 -9.23
N GLU A 23 28.02 28.49 -10.01
CA GLU A 23 27.80 28.44 -11.46
C GLU A 23 26.28 28.50 -11.74
N SER A 24 25.90 29.37 -12.64
CA SER A 24 24.57 29.50 -13.20
C SER A 24 24.12 28.16 -13.82
N ARG A 25 23.53 27.27 -13.02
CA ARG A 25 22.98 26.00 -13.48
C ARG A 25 21.75 26.28 -14.33
N THR A 26 21.87 26.05 -15.63
CA THR A 26 20.76 26.07 -16.59
C THR A 26 19.67 25.15 -16.14
N LEU A 27 18.40 25.41 -16.52
CA LEU A 27 17.22 24.60 -16.15
C LEU A 27 17.36 23.09 -16.48
N VAL A 28 18.15 22.77 -17.51
CA VAL A 28 18.50 21.39 -17.91
C VAL A 28 19.41 20.71 -16.87
N GLY A 29 20.32 21.46 -16.23
CA GLY A 29 21.17 20.95 -15.15
C GLY A 29 20.40 20.68 -13.87
N ARG A 30 19.33 21.46 -13.58
CA ARG A 30 18.43 21.22 -12.44
C ARG A 30 17.63 19.92 -12.60
N GLY A 31 17.14 19.63 -13.81
CA GLY A 31 16.41 18.39 -14.09
C GLY A 31 17.25 17.12 -13.89
N ARG A 32 18.51 17.13 -14.32
CA ARG A 32 19.47 16.03 -14.08
C ARG A 32 19.79 15.86 -12.59
N SER A 33 20.01 16.95 -11.88
CA SER A 33 20.25 16.91 -10.42
C SER A 33 19.06 16.36 -9.64
N ILE A 34 17.82 16.69 -10.03
CA ILE A 34 16.60 16.18 -9.42
C ILE A 34 16.43 14.67 -9.74
N ALA A 35 16.67 14.26 -10.99
CA ALA A 35 16.58 12.85 -11.38
C ALA A 35 17.62 11.98 -10.65
N GLU A 36 18.85 12.50 -10.47
CA GLU A 36 19.91 11.85 -9.70
C GLU A 36 19.58 11.80 -8.20
N PHE A 37 19.01 12.87 -7.65
CA PHE A 37 18.56 12.94 -6.27
C PHE A 37 17.42 11.94 -5.99
N LEU A 38 16.45 11.83 -6.91
CA LEU A 38 15.35 10.90 -6.85
C LEU A 38 15.74 9.46 -7.24
N ALA A 39 17.02 9.22 -7.54
CA ALA A 39 17.55 7.89 -7.94
C ALA A 39 16.82 7.27 -9.16
N LEU A 40 16.34 8.12 -10.09
CA LEU A 40 15.60 7.71 -11.28
C LEU A 40 16.58 7.19 -12.36
N ARG A 41 16.96 5.93 -12.26
CA ARG A 41 17.64 5.21 -13.35
C ARG A 41 16.61 4.73 -14.37
N ARG A 42 17.06 4.47 -15.61
CA ARG A 42 16.20 4.05 -16.73
C ARG A 42 15.22 2.93 -16.33
N ASN A 43 15.69 1.85 -15.74
CA ASN A 43 14.84 0.72 -15.32
C ASN A 43 13.84 1.12 -14.23
N THR A 44 14.24 1.94 -13.26
CA THR A 44 13.35 2.43 -12.20
C THR A 44 12.28 3.35 -12.76
N SER A 45 12.63 4.28 -13.67
CA SER A 45 11.67 5.18 -14.30
C SER A 45 10.64 4.42 -15.14
N LEU A 46 11.09 3.43 -15.92
CA LEU A 46 10.22 2.58 -16.73
C LEU A 46 9.28 1.72 -15.88
N LEU A 47 9.79 1.20 -14.76
CA LEU A 47 8.96 0.49 -13.80
C LEU A 47 7.89 1.41 -13.19
N LEU A 48 8.25 2.66 -12.84
CA LEU A 48 7.30 3.62 -12.31
C LEU A 48 6.22 3.98 -13.33
N VAL A 49 6.57 4.15 -14.61
CA VAL A 49 5.60 4.35 -15.70
C VAL A 49 4.68 3.13 -15.84
N ALA A 50 5.23 1.91 -15.81
CA ALA A 50 4.45 0.69 -15.85
C ALA A 50 3.48 0.57 -14.67
N LEU A 51 3.94 0.92 -13.46
CA LEU A 51 3.09 0.97 -12.25
C LEU A 51 1.97 2.01 -12.37
N LEU A 52 2.26 3.19 -12.93
CA LEU A 52 1.25 4.22 -13.15
C LEU A 52 0.20 3.77 -14.17
N LEU A 53 0.63 3.24 -15.32
CA LEU A 53 -0.29 2.80 -16.38
C LEU A 53 -1.16 1.63 -15.93
N ALA A 54 -0.54 0.51 -15.53
CA ALA A 54 -1.28 -0.68 -15.12
C ALA A 54 -2.13 -0.41 -13.87
N GLY A 55 -1.58 0.30 -12.88
CA GLY A 55 -2.30 0.65 -11.66
C GLY A 55 -3.48 1.57 -11.92
N THR A 56 -3.36 2.59 -12.80
CA THR A 56 -4.47 3.48 -13.15
C THR A 56 -5.55 2.72 -13.88
N GLY A 57 -5.18 1.88 -14.87
CA GLY A 57 -6.11 1.03 -15.59
C GLY A 57 -6.95 0.14 -14.67
N GLU A 58 -6.31 -0.56 -13.74
CA GLU A 58 -6.99 -1.40 -12.75
C GLU A 58 -7.94 -0.57 -11.86
N ARG A 59 -7.51 0.60 -11.41
CA ARG A 59 -8.29 1.46 -10.51
C ARG A 59 -9.44 2.21 -11.16
N LEU A 60 -9.48 2.32 -12.51
CA LEU A 60 -10.62 2.91 -13.23
C LEU A 60 -11.95 2.22 -12.90
N TRP A 61 -11.96 0.91 -12.74
CA TRP A 61 -13.18 0.13 -12.55
C TRP A 61 -13.25 -0.64 -11.23
N LEU A 62 -12.10 -1.09 -10.69
CA LEU A 62 -12.08 -2.00 -9.54
C LEU A 62 -12.69 -1.36 -8.27
N GLY A 63 -12.52 -0.05 -8.07
CA GLY A 63 -13.14 0.67 -6.96
C GLY A 63 -14.68 0.71 -7.03
N PHE A 64 -15.24 0.54 -8.23
CA PHE A 64 -16.68 0.50 -8.50
C PHE A 64 -17.23 -0.92 -8.61
N ALA A 65 -16.39 -1.95 -8.57
CA ALA A 65 -16.76 -3.35 -8.73
C ALA A 65 -17.86 -3.84 -7.75
N PRO A 66 -17.89 -3.46 -6.46
CA PRO A 66 -18.98 -3.87 -5.57
C PRO A 66 -20.35 -3.35 -6.02
N LYS A 67 -20.41 -2.11 -6.49
CA LYS A 67 -21.66 -1.53 -7.03
C LYS A 67 -22.02 -2.13 -8.40
N TYR A 68 -21.02 -2.39 -9.24
CA TYR A 68 -21.22 -3.07 -10.53
C TYR A 68 -21.74 -4.50 -10.33
N LEU A 69 -21.20 -5.26 -9.36
CA LEU A 69 -21.74 -6.58 -8.96
C LEU A 69 -23.21 -6.48 -8.57
N GLN A 70 -23.60 -5.46 -7.80
CA GLN A 70 -25.00 -5.22 -7.44
C GLN A 70 -25.88 -4.98 -8.68
N THR A 71 -25.39 -4.21 -9.66
CA THR A 71 -26.15 -3.97 -10.92
C THR A 71 -26.27 -5.22 -11.80
N LEU A 72 -25.33 -6.17 -11.67
CA LEU A 72 -25.40 -7.48 -12.33
C LEU A 72 -26.24 -8.52 -11.56
N GLY A 73 -26.93 -8.12 -10.48
CA GLY A 73 -27.81 -8.98 -9.71
C GLY A 73 -27.07 -9.85 -8.66
N ALA A 74 -25.83 -9.55 -8.32
CA ALA A 74 -25.10 -10.25 -7.27
C ALA A 74 -25.71 -9.96 -5.90
N SER A 75 -25.83 -11.01 -5.06
CA SER A 75 -26.25 -10.84 -3.68
C SER A 75 -25.16 -10.17 -2.83
N ILE A 76 -25.54 -9.65 -1.66
CA ILE A 76 -24.60 -9.03 -0.70
C ILE A 76 -23.49 -10.01 -0.30
N LEU A 77 -23.80 -11.30 -0.14
CA LEU A 77 -22.80 -12.33 0.17
C LEU A 77 -21.79 -12.52 -0.97
N ILE A 78 -22.22 -12.44 -2.23
CA ILE A 78 -21.33 -12.51 -3.40
C ILE A 78 -20.39 -11.30 -3.43
N ILE A 79 -20.87 -10.11 -3.07
CA ILE A 79 -20.03 -8.89 -2.96
C ILE A 79 -18.98 -9.08 -1.85
N GLY A 80 -19.38 -9.63 -0.71
CA GLY A 80 -18.44 -9.97 0.37
C GLY A 80 -17.44 -11.06 -0.03
N LEU A 81 -17.86 -12.08 -0.78
CA LEU A 81 -16.98 -13.11 -1.33
C LEU A 81 -15.95 -12.51 -2.31
N PHE A 82 -16.38 -11.63 -3.20
CA PHE A 82 -15.49 -10.92 -4.12
C PHE A 82 -14.41 -10.13 -3.37
N ASP A 83 -14.78 -9.41 -2.31
CA ASP A 83 -13.84 -8.67 -1.48
C ASP A 83 -12.90 -9.61 -0.69
N ALA A 84 -13.42 -10.71 -0.15
CA ALA A 84 -12.62 -11.74 0.52
C ALA A 84 -11.59 -12.38 -0.42
N LEU A 85 -12.00 -12.72 -1.66
CA LEU A 85 -11.10 -13.26 -2.68
C LEU A 85 -9.97 -12.31 -3.03
N GLN A 86 -10.23 -11.01 -3.16
CA GLN A 86 -9.19 -10.01 -3.42
C GLN A 86 -8.14 -9.99 -2.30
N THR A 87 -8.57 -10.03 -1.04
CA THR A 87 -7.67 -10.02 0.10
C THR A 87 -6.84 -11.30 0.19
N LEU A 88 -7.51 -12.44 0.07
CA LEU A 88 -6.87 -13.75 0.15
C LEU A 88 -5.85 -13.94 -0.99
N LEU A 89 -6.25 -13.66 -2.23
CA LEU A 89 -5.36 -13.79 -3.38
C LEU A 89 -4.20 -12.80 -3.31
N GLY A 90 -4.42 -11.58 -2.81
CA GLY A 90 -3.36 -10.61 -2.56
C GLY A 90 -2.28 -11.15 -1.61
N ALA A 91 -2.68 -11.86 -0.56
CA ALA A 91 -1.76 -12.49 0.37
C ALA A 91 -1.06 -13.73 -0.25
N LEU A 92 -1.82 -14.60 -0.93
CA LEU A 92 -1.30 -15.84 -1.49
C LEU A 92 -0.37 -15.63 -2.69
N TYR A 93 -0.64 -14.63 -3.54
CA TYR A 93 0.13 -14.37 -4.76
C TYR A 93 1.51 -13.75 -4.50
N ALA A 94 1.74 -13.17 -3.33
CA ALA A 94 3.03 -12.58 -3.00
C ALA A 94 4.18 -13.60 -3.07
N TYR A 95 3.96 -14.85 -2.61
CA TYR A 95 4.98 -15.90 -2.61
C TYR A 95 5.30 -16.41 -4.03
N PRO A 96 4.33 -16.89 -4.84
CA PRO A 96 4.63 -17.34 -6.21
C PRO A 96 5.16 -16.20 -7.10
N GLY A 97 4.75 -14.95 -6.87
CA GLY A 97 5.28 -13.79 -7.59
C GLY A 97 6.78 -13.60 -7.38
N GLY A 98 7.24 -13.69 -6.14
CA GLY A 98 8.66 -13.66 -5.81
C GLY A 98 9.43 -14.85 -6.43
N TRP A 99 8.95 -16.07 -6.24
CA TRP A 99 9.58 -17.28 -6.78
C TRP A 99 9.72 -17.27 -8.32
N LEU A 100 8.67 -16.84 -9.03
CA LEU A 100 8.72 -16.71 -10.49
C LEU A 100 9.74 -15.66 -10.92
N THR A 101 9.82 -14.53 -10.20
CA THR A 101 10.77 -13.46 -10.49
C THR A 101 12.21 -13.92 -10.33
N ASP A 102 12.49 -14.69 -9.27
CA ASP A 102 13.82 -15.23 -9.01
C ASP A 102 14.23 -16.25 -10.08
N ARG A 103 13.29 -17.06 -10.57
CA ARG A 103 13.55 -18.12 -11.54
C ARG A 103 13.63 -17.63 -12.99
N TRP A 104 12.73 -16.74 -13.42
CA TRP A 104 12.60 -16.32 -14.82
C TRP A 104 13.11 -14.91 -15.09
N GLY A 105 13.49 -14.20 -14.03
CA GLY A 105 13.93 -12.80 -14.09
C GLY A 105 12.77 -11.80 -14.14
N GLN A 106 13.10 -10.55 -13.83
CA GLN A 106 12.12 -9.48 -13.61
C GLN A 106 11.23 -9.21 -14.83
N ARG A 107 11.84 -9.08 -16.03
CA ARG A 107 11.11 -8.76 -17.27
C ARG A 107 10.10 -9.84 -17.65
N ARG A 108 10.52 -11.10 -17.70
CA ARG A 108 9.65 -12.21 -18.11
C ARG A 108 8.50 -12.41 -17.14
N SER A 109 8.77 -12.30 -15.84
CA SER A 109 7.75 -12.43 -14.79
C SER A 109 6.72 -11.31 -14.87
N LEU A 110 7.15 -10.05 -15.02
CA LEU A 110 6.21 -8.92 -15.16
C LEU A 110 5.33 -9.05 -16.41
N MET A 111 5.90 -9.50 -17.53
CA MET A 111 5.12 -9.75 -18.75
C MET A 111 4.10 -10.87 -18.57
N LEU A 112 4.49 -11.98 -17.92
CA LEU A 112 3.55 -13.06 -17.62
C LEU A 112 2.40 -12.56 -16.75
N PHE A 113 2.69 -11.79 -15.69
CA PHE A 113 1.65 -11.25 -14.81
C PHE A 113 0.70 -10.30 -15.55
N SER A 114 1.24 -9.47 -16.46
CA SER A 114 0.42 -8.63 -17.33
C SER A 114 -0.48 -9.44 -18.27
N THR A 115 0.04 -10.53 -18.85
CA THR A 115 -0.72 -11.42 -19.75
C THR A 115 -1.85 -12.13 -19.00
N ILE A 116 -1.56 -12.64 -17.79
CA ILE A 116 -2.60 -13.26 -16.93
C ILE A 116 -3.68 -12.25 -16.59
N SER A 117 -3.31 -11.03 -16.20
CA SER A 117 -4.28 -9.97 -15.88
C SER A 117 -5.12 -9.57 -17.10
N LEU A 118 -4.51 -9.51 -18.29
CA LEU A 118 -5.20 -9.22 -19.54
C LEU A 118 -6.33 -10.23 -19.80
N ALA A 119 -6.06 -11.53 -19.60
CA ALA A 119 -7.07 -12.58 -19.73
C ALA A 119 -8.24 -12.36 -18.76
N GLY A 120 -7.97 -11.95 -17.52
CA GLY A 120 -9.00 -11.63 -16.54
C GLY A 120 -9.87 -10.44 -16.95
N TYR A 121 -9.27 -9.37 -17.46
CA TYR A 121 -10.02 -8.20 -17.94
C TYR A 121 -10.88 -8.55 -19.16
N ILE A 122 -10.36 -9.34 -20.11
CA ILE A 122 -11.11 -9.82 -21.28
C ILE A 122 -12.31 -10.68 -20.84
N LEU A 123 -12.10 -11.59 -19.87
CA LEU A 123 -13.18 -12.42 -19.33
C LEU A 123 -14.34 -11.57 -18.78
N VAL A 124 -14.01 -10.54 -17.97
CA VAL A 124 -15.03 -9.64 -17.39
C VAL A 124 -15.71 -8.78 -18.46
N LEU A 125 -14.95 -8.35 -19.50
CA LEU A 125 -15.46 -7.53 -20.59
C LEU A 125 -16.44 -8.29 -21.49
N VAL A 126 -16.14 -9.56 -21.78
CA VAL A 126 -16.95 -10.39 -22.70
C VAL A 126 -18.15 -11.00 -21.99
N TRP A 127 -17.97 -11.47 -20.79
CA TRP A 127 -19.02 -12.15 -20.04
C TRP A 127 -19.64 -11.23 -18.98
N HIS A 128 -20.71 -10.54 -19.32
CA HIS A 128 -21.43 -9.57 -18.48
C HIS A 128 -22.27 -10.26 -17.38
N HIS A 129 -21.64 -11.00 -16.51
CA HIS A 129 -22.26 -11.72 -15.42
C HIS A 129 -21.42 -11.59 -14.15
N TRP A 130 -22.03 -11.53 -12.97
CA TRP A 130 -21.31 -11.41 -11.70
C TRP A 130 -20.27 -12.53 -11.48
N LEU A 131 -20.54 -13.74 -12.01
CA LEU A 131 -19.59 -14.86 -11.93
C LEU A 131 -18.29 -14.58 -12.69
N ALA A 132 -18.34 -13.82 -13.77
CA ALA A 132 -17.13 -13.42 -14.51
C ALA A 132 -16.20 -12.55 -13.64
N LEU A 133 -16.75 -11.69 -12.78
CA LEU A 133 -15.93 -10.90 -11.86
C LEU A 133 -15.28 -11.79 -10.79
N LEU A 134 -16.00 -12.77 -10.23
CA LEU A 134 -15.44 -13.71 -9.27
C LEU A 134 -14.32 -14.56 -9.89
N LEU A 135 -14.57 -15.17 -11.05
CA LEU A 135 -13.55 -15.96 -11.77
C LEU A 135 -12.41 -15.06 -12.27
N GLY A 136 -12.74 -13.89 -12.79
CA GLY A 136 -11.76 -12.91 -13.25
C GLY A 136 -10.80 -12.45 -12.14
N THR A 137 -11.25 -12.45 -10.87
CA THR A 137 -10.40 -12.05 -9.74
C THR A 137 -9.13 -12.89 -9.65
N PHE A 138 -9.18 -14.16 -9.95
CA PHE A 138 -8.00 -15.04 -9.99
C PHE A 138 -6.99 -14.63 -11.07
N PHE A 139 -7.42 -13.92 -12.09
CA PHE A 139 -6.57 -13.49 -13.21
C PHE A 139 -6.19 -12.02 -13.10
N PHE A 140 -7.15 -11.09 -12.98
CA PHE A 140 -6.83 -9.67 -13.07
C PHE A 140 -6.03 -9.14 -11.88
N LEU A 141 -6.08 -9.78 -10.70
CA LEU A 141 -5.22 -9.43 -9.57
C LEU A 141 -3.76 -9.87 -9.76
N ALA A 142 -3.44 -10.66 -10.78
CA ALA A 142 -2.09 -11.17 -10.98
C ALA A 142 -1.06 -10.05 -11.11
N TRP A 143 -1.36 -8.99 -11.85
CA TRP A 143 -0.45 -7.85 -11.97
C TRP A 143 -0.18 -7.19 -10.62
N SER A 144 -1.20 -6.76 -9.91
CA SER A 144 -1.06 -5.98 -8.68
C SER A 144 -0.46 -6.78 -7.52
N ALA A 145 -0.79 -8.08 -7.40
CA ALA A 145 -0.33 -8.93 -6.32
C ALA A 145 1.01 -9.61 -6.61
N LEU A 146 1.17 -10.23 -7.80
CA LEU A 146 2.39 -10.95 -8.17
C LEU A 146 3.56 -10.01 -8.51
N SER A 147 3.28 -8.80 -9.05
CA SER A 147 4.33 -7.85 -9.42
C SER A 147 4.97 -7.16 -8.21
N LEU A 148 4.35 -7.19 -7.04
CA LEU A 148 4.81 -6.46 -5.87
C LEU A 148 6.24 -6.85 -5.45
N PRO A 149 6.59 -8.13 -5.25
CA PRO A 149 7.97 -8.53 -4.94
C PRO A 149 8.94 -8.16 -6.06
N THR A 150 8.52 -8.32 -7.33
CA THR A 150 9.33 -7.98 -8.50
C THR A 150 9.68 -6.49 -8.54
N THR A 151 8.72 -5.62 -8.25
CA THR A 151 8.94 -4.17 -8.24
C THR A 151 9.93 -3.76 -7.15
N PHE A 152 9.87 -4.37 -5.97
CA PHE A 152 10.88 -4.15 -4.93
C PHE A 152 12.26 -4.65 -5.34
N SER A 153 12.33 -5.80 -6.01
CA SER A 153 13.58 -6.35 -6.56
C SER A 153 14.22 -5.42 -7.59
N VAL A 154 13.43 -4.85 -8.53
CA VAL A 154 13.93 -3.87 -9.50
C VAL A 154 14.48 -2.63 -8.82
N VAL A 155 13.79 -2.09 -7.81
CA VAL A 155 14.28 -0.94 -7.04
C VAL A 155 15.59 -1.27 -6.34
N ALA A 156 15.67 -2.43 -5.67
CA ALA A 156 16.87 -2.87 -4.96
C ALA A 156 18.08 -3.06 -5.88
N THR A 157 17.89 -3.63 -7.08
CA THR A 157 18.97 -3.89 -8.03
C THR A 157 19.39 -2.67 -8.85
N SER A 158 18.48 -1.70 -9.04
CA SER A 158 18.73 -0.50 -9.85
C SER A 158 19.40 0.63 -9.08
N LEU A 159 19.39 0.62 -7.76
CA LEU A 159 19.83 1.73 -6.92
C LEU A 159 21.04 1.34 -6.05
N LYS A 160 21.88 2.34 -5.72
CA LYS A 160 22.93 2.17 -4.71
C LYS A 160 22.30 2.01 -3.33
N ALA A 161 22.92 1.25 -2.42
CA ALA A 161 22.40 0.97 -1.07
C ALA A 161 21.95 2.24 -0.32
N ARG A 162 22.68 3.35 -0.45
CA ARG A 162 22.33 4.66 0.15
C ARG A 162 21.01 5.26 -0.39
N GLN A 163 20.55 4.83 -1.56
CA GLN A 163 19.36 5.36 -2.24
C GLN A 163 18.14 4.42 -2.15
N HIS A 164 18.28 3.23 -1.54
CA HIS A 164 17.20 2.25 -1.46
C HIS A 164 15.97 2.78 -0.71
N THR A 165 16.18 3.48 0.42
CA THR A 165 15.07 4.05 1.21
C THR A 165 14.29 5.09 0.40
N MET A 166 15.00 5.95 -0.34
CA MET A 166 14.39 6.94 -1.23
C MET A 166 13.59 6.26 -2.35
N GLY A 167 14.16 5.24 -3.01
CA GLY A 167 13.50 4.50 -4.08
C GLY A 167 12.21 3.80 -3.63
N VAL A 168 12.22 3.15 -2.46
CA VAL A 168 11.04 2.53 -1.86
C VAL A 168 9.99 3.60 -1.47
N GLY A 169 10.43 4.74 -0.95
CA GLY A 169 9.55 5.87 -0.63
C GLY A 169 8.84 6.42 -1.87
N ILE A 170 9.59 6.68 -2.95
CA ILE A 170 9.04 7.14 -4.23
C ILE A 170 8.06 6.11 -4.81
N GLN A 171 8.42 4.82 -4.83
CA GLN A 171 7.52 3.76 -5.29
C GLN A 171 6.22 3.73 -4.49
N SER A 172 6.29 3.89 -3.17
CA SER A 172 5.11 3.91 -2.29
C SER A 172 4.20 5.10 -2.59
N MET A 173 4.76 6.28 -2.85
CA MET A 173 4.01 7.47 -3.25
C MET A 173 3.41 7.32 -4.66
N MET A 174 4.20 6.83 -5.61
CA MET A 174 3.74 6.64 -6.99
C MET A 174 2.57 5.65 -7.12
N ARG A 175 2.45 4.68 -6.22
CA ARG A 175 1.29 3.77 -6.17
C ARG A 175 -0.01 4.46 -5.73
N ARG A 176 0.06 5.59 -5.02
CA ARG A 176 -1.13 6.36 -4.60
C ARG A 176 -1.71 7.21 -5.73
N VAL A 177 -0.89 7.60 -6.71
CA VAL A 177 -1.35 8.36 -7.90
C VAL A 177 -2.41 7.58 -8.68
N PRO A 178 -2.23 6.30 -9.07
CA PRO A 178 -3.28 5.47 -9.65
C PRO A 178 -4.53 5.35 -8.79
N MET A 179 -4.37 5.24 -7.47
CA MET A 179 -5.50 5.14 -6.53
C MET A 179 -6.32 6.43 -6.47
N MET A 180 -5.73 7.58 -6.81
CA MET A 180 -6.40 8.88 -6.94
C MET A 180 -7.03 9.07 -8.33
N LEU A 181 -6.23 8.87 -9.38
CA LEU A 181 -6.64 9.16 -10.77
C LEU A 181 -7.63 8.13 -11.33
N GLY A 182 -7.47 6.85 -10.97
CA GLY A 182 -8.34 5.79 -11.45
C GLY A 182 -9.82 6.02 -11.11
N PRO A 183 -10.18 6.18 -9.83
CA PRO A 183 -11.58 6.43 -9.46
C PRO A 183 -12.15 7.74 -10.01
N LEU A 184 -11.33 8.80 -10.20
CA LEU A 184 -11.77 10.02 -10.86
C LEU A 184 -12.16 9.76 -12.34
N GLY A 185 -11.28 9.09 -13.09
CA GLY A 185 -11.56 8.75 -14.49
C GLY A 185 -12.67 7.72 -14.64
N GLY A 186 -12.68 6.68 -13.81
CA GLY A 186 -13.72 5.66 -13.82
C GLY A 186 -15.08 6.20 -13.41
N GLY A 187 -15.12 7.04 -12.39
CA GLY A 187 -16.34 7.74 -11.96
C GLY A 187 -16.92 8.61 -13.07
N TRP A 188 -16.08 9.38 -13.76
CA TRP A 188 -16.50 10.18 -14.91
C TRP A 188 -17.10 9.31 -16.02
N LEU A 189 -16.44 8.20 -16.39
CA LEU A 189 -16.96 7.28 -17.40
C LEU A 189 -18.33 6.69 -17.01
N ILE A 190 -18.47 6.26 -15.75
CA ILE A 190 -19.70 5.63 -15.28
C ILE A 190 -20.85 6.65 -15.20
N THR A 191 -20.59 7.87 -14.74
CA THR A 191 -21.61 8.94 -14.66
C THR A 191 -22.12 9.33 -16.05
N HIS A 192 -21.24 9.42 -17.07
CA HIS A 192 -21.65 9.85 -18.42
C HIS A 192 -22.25 8.72 -19.27
N PHE A 193 -21.78 7.49 -19.14
CA PHE A 193 -22.18 6.36 -20.00
C PHE A 193 -23.02 5.31 -19.27
N GLY A 194 -23.31 5.51 -17.97
CA GLY A 194 -24.06 4.57 -17.13
C GLY A 194 -23.21 3.39 -16.68
N TRP A 195 -23.78 2.57 -15.79
CA TRP A 195 -23.05 1.49 -15.11
C TRP A 195 -22.47 0.45 -16.06
N THR A 196 -23.28 -0.07 -16.98
CA THR A 196 -22.82 -1.15 -17.87
C THR A 196 -21.79 -0.65 -18.87
N ARG A 197 -22.12 0.37 -19.67
CA ARG A 197 -21.21 0.91 -20.69
C ARG A 197 -20.01 1.64 -20.08
N GLY A 198 -20.21 2.38 -19.00
CA GLY A 198 -19.13 3.10 -18.33
C GLY A 198 -18.07 2.17 -17.77
N VAL A 199 -18.46 1.04 -17.14
CA VAL A 199 -17.52 0.01 -16.69
C VAL A 199 -16.86 -0.70 -17.88
N GLN A 200 -17.58 -0.96 -18.98
CA GLN A 200 -16.98 -1.52 -20.19
C GLN A 200 -15.91 -0.60 -20.79
N TYR A 201 -16.17 0.70 -20.88
CA TYR A 201 -15.16 1.68 -21.35
C TYR A 201 -13.97 1.77 -20.39
N ALA A 202 -14.21 1.72 -19.09
CA ALA A 202 -13.14 1.67 -18.10
C ALA A 202 -12.29 0.39 -18.24
N LEU A 203 -12.92 -0.76 -18.52
CA LEU A 203 -12.23 -2.02 -18.80
C LEU A 203 -11.44 -1.98 -20.12
N LEU A 204 -12.01 -1.41 -21.19
CA LEU A 204 -11.31 -1.22 -22.47
C LEU A 204 -10.08 -0.33 -22.31
N LEU A 205 -10.21 0.77 -21.56
CA LEU A 205 -9.08 1.65 -21.24
C LEU A 205 -8.04 0.94 -20.36
N CYS A 206 -8.49 0.11 -19.41
CA CYS A 206 -7.62 -0.75 -18.61
C CYS A 206 -6.84 -1.74 -19.49
N LEU A 207 -7.49 -2.39 -20.45
CA LEU A 207 -6.86 -3.28 -21.43
C LEU A 207 -5.80 -2.53 -22.25
N LEU A 208 -6.14 -1.35 -22.77
CA LEU A 208 -5.19 -0.52 -23.51
C LEU A 208 -3.98 -0.16 -22.67
N MET A 209 -4.19 0.31 -21.42
CA MET A 209 -3.10 0.64 -20.50
C MET A 209 -2.26 -0.58 -20.15
N ASN A 210 -2.86 -1.77 -20.02
CA ASN A 210 -2.14 -3.01 -19.75
C ASN A 210 -1.28 -3.42 -20.97
N VAL A 211 -1.81 -3.33 -22.19
CA VAL A 211 -1.05 -3.58 -23.42
C VAL A 211 0.11 -2.59 -23.57
N LEU A 212 -0.12 -1.30 -23.33
CA LEU A 212 0.96 -0.30 -23.30
C LEU A 212 2.02 -0.64 -22.26
N THR A 213 1.61 -1.06 -21.07
CA THR A 213 2.52 -1.53 -20.01
C THR A 213 3.37 -2.71 -20.49
N MET A 214 2.77 -3.70 -21.17
CA MET A 214 3.49 -4.83 -21.76
C MET A 214 4.49 -4.39 -22.83
N LEU A 215 4.12 -3.45 -23.70
CA LEU A 215 5.02 -2.89 -24.71
C LEU A 215 6.20 -2.18 -24.06
N PHE A 216 5.97 -1.35 -23.03
CA PHE A 216 7.05 -0.73 -22.26
C PHE A 216 7.96 -1.78 -21.60
N GLN A 217 7.41 -2.82 -21.02
CA GLN A 217 8.18 -3.91 -20.41
C GLN A 217 8.99 -4.67 -21.46
N TRP A 218 8.43 -4.89 -22.66
CA TRP A 218 9.09 -5.59 -23.74
C TRP A 218 10.27 -4.81 -24.31
N PHE A 219 10.06 -3.55 -24.70
CA PHE A 219 11.05 -2.79 -25.44
C PHE A 219 12.07 -2.07 -24.54
N MET A 220 11.70 -1.73 -23.34
CA MET A 220 12.44 -0.79 -22.52
C MET A 220 13.10 -1.41 -21.29
N LEU A 221 12.53 -2.47 -20.71
CA LEU A 221 13.13 -3.13 -19.56
C LEU A 221 14.29 -4.02 -20.01
N GLU A 222 15.49 -3.74 -19.51
CA GLU A 222 16.62 -4.63 -19.74
C GLU A 222 16.37 -6.00 -19.11
N PRO A 223 16.77 -7.12 -19.78
CA PRO A 223 16.70 -8.44 -19.17
C PRO A 223 17.61 -8.43 -17.94
N GLY A 224 17.04 -8.27 -16.75
CA GLY A 224 17.80 -8.42 -15.51
C GLY A 224 18.35 -9.84 -15.42
N LYS A 225 19.64 -10.00 -15.12
CA LYS A 225 20.19 -11.29 -14.71
C LYS A 225 19.36 -11.75 -13.53
N GLY A 226 18.79 -12.94 -13.62
CA GLY A 226 17.88 -13.54 -12.64
C GLY A 226 18.37 -13.32 -11.22
N GLY A 227 17.40 -13.08 -10.34
CA GLY A 227 17.54 -12.45 -9.04
C GLY A 227 18.76 -12.83 -8.26
N LEU A 228 19.31 -11.78 -7.69
CA LEU A 228 20.28 -11.92 -6.63
C LEU A 228 19.65 -12.71 -5.48
N ALA A 229 20.38 -13.70 -5.08
CA ALA A 229 20.33 -14.56 -3.91
C ALA A 229 19.96 -13.93 -2.54
N VAL A 230 19.03 -13.00 -2.47
CA VAL A 230 18.42 -12.58 -1.19
C VAL A 230 17.44 -13.65 -0.69
N ALA A 231 16.95 -14.50 -1.58
CA ALA A 231 16.09 -15.65 -1.23
C ALA A 231 16.87 -16.95 -1.03
N ALA A 232 18.14 -17.04 -1.44
CA ALA A 232 18.90 -18.30 -1.40
C ALA A 232 19.41 -18.68 -0.01
N GLU A 233 19.39 -17.77 0.98
CA GLU A 233 19.61 -18.10 2.39
C GLU A 233 18.34 -18.50 3.16
N SER A 234 17.19 -18.55 2.52
CA SER A 234 15.99 -19.12 3.12
C SER A 234 16.08 -20.65 3.11
N GLY A 235 17.02 -21.19 3.88
CA GLY A 235 16.94 -22.57 4.35
C GLY A 235 15.50 -22.81 4.84
N ARG A 236 14.98 -24.02 4.61
CA ARG A 236 13.63 -24.53 4.96
C ARG A 236 13.27 -24.29 6.45
N THR A 237 13.11 -23.04 6.87
CA THR A 237 12.56 -22.75 8.19
C THR A 237 11.07 -22.88 8.11
N ASN A 238 10.53 -23.84 8.82
CA ASN A 238 9.10 -24.09 8.93
C ASN A 238 8.41 -22.80 9.43
N LEU A 239 7.33 -22.37 8.77
CA LEU A 239 6.52 -21.20 9.15
C LEU A 239 6.16 -21.22 10.66
N LEU A 240 5.84 -22.41 11.18
CA LEU A 240 5.55 -22.61 12.61
C LEU A 240 6.74 -22.23 13.52
N ALA A 241 7.97 -22.50 13.10
CA ALA A 241 9.15 -22.12 13.88
C ALA A 241 9.32 -20.58 13.90
N VAL A 242 9.04 -19.90 12.79
CA VAL A 242 9.07 -18.43 12.72
C VAL A 242 7.98 -17.83 13.61
N VAL A 243 6.75 -18.37 13.58
CA VAL A 243 5.65 -17.90 14.42
C VAL A 243 5.92 -18.13 15.91
N ARG A 244 6.54 -19.26 16.26
CA ARG A 244 6.96 -19.53 17.65
C ARG A 244 8.03 -18.56 18.15
N SER A 245 8.84 -18.00 17.25
CA SER A 245 9.86 -16.99 17.59
C SER A 245 9.31 -15.58 17.79
N PHE A 246 7.99 -15.37 17.60
CA PHE A 246 7.38 -14.06 17.83
C PHE A 246 7.51 -13.66 19.30
N THR A 247 8.05 -12.47 19.52
CA THR A 247 8.10 -11.88 20.86
C THR A 247 6.70 -11.65 21.42
N PRO A 248 6.50 -11.63 22.74
CA PRO A 248 5.19 -11.28 23.30
C PRO A 248 4.66 -9.94 22.79
N ALA A 249 5.53 -8.93 22.65
CA ALA A 249 5.15 -7.62 22.12
C ALA A 249 4.68 -7.70 20.67
N LEU A 250 5.32 -8.53 19.82
CA LEU A 250 4.92 -8.73 18.44
C LEU A 250 3.58 -9.47 18.32
N ARG A 251 3.29 -10.42 19.23
CA ARG A 251 2.00 -11.12 19.28
C ARG A 251 0.86 -10.17 19.67
N GLU A 252 1.07 -9.34 20.68
CA GLU A 252 0.11 -8.33 21.10
C GLU A 252 -0.15 -7.29 20.00
N LEU A 253 0.91 -6.89 19.29
CA LEU A 253 0.80 -6.01 18.12
C LEU A 253 0.01 -6.67 16.99
N LEU A 254 0.21 -7.98 16.74
CA LEU A 254 -0.54 -8.74 15.73
C LEU A 254 -2.03 -8.78 16.05
N VAL A 255 -2.40 -9.04 17.31
CA VAL A 255 -3.81 -9.07 17.75
C VAL A 255 -4.46 -7.70 17.52
N SER A 256 -3.82 -6.62 17.99
CA SER A 256 -4.36 -5.27 17.79
C SER A 256 -4.46 -4.89 16.31
N ASP A 257 -3.45 -5.26 15.51
CA ASP A 257 -3.45 -4.99 14.05
C ASP A 257 -4.54 -5.78 13.31
N ILE A 258 -4.80 -7.03 13.69
CA ILE A 258 -5.91 -7.83 13.16
C ILE A 258 -7.24 -7.13 13.45
N LEU A 259 -7.50 -6.72 14.68
CA LEU A 259 -8.73 -6.04 15.06
C LEU A 259 -8.93 -4.72 14.31
N ILE A 260 -7.88 -3.93 14.16
CA ILE A 260 -7.90 -2.68 13.36
C ILE A 260 -8.14 -2.98 11.87
N ARG A 261 -7.57 -4.06 11.34
CA ARG A 261 -7.82 -4.45 9.94
C ARG A 261 -9.23 -5.03 9.74
N PHE A 262 -9.83 -5.64 10.74
CA PHE A 262 -11.27 -5.97 10.72
C PHE A 262 -12.12 -4.70 10.64
N CYS A 263 -11.80 -3.67 11.44
CA CYS A 263 -12.46 -2.37 11.37
C CYS A 263 -12.44 -1.76 9.96
N GLU A 264 -11.33 -1.90 9.25
CA GLU A 264 -11.21 -1.44 7.86
C GLU A 264 -11.97 -2.35 6.88
N ARG A 265 -11.86 -3.68 7.06
CA ARG A 265 -12.31 -4.65 6.08
C ARG A 265 -13.82 -4.87 6.08
N ILE A 266 -14.44 -4.87 7.24
CA ILE A 266 -15.89 -5.05 7.40
C ILE A 266 -16.68 -4.09 6.49
N PRO A 267 -16.47 -2.77 6.48
CA PRO A 267 -17.22 -1.85 5.63
C PRO A 267 -16.67 -1.71 4.20
N TYR A 268 -15.47 -2.22 3.90
CA TYR A 268 -14.69 -1.84 2.72
C TYR A 268 -15.47 -1.92 1.39
N ALA A 269 -16.09 -3.06 1.09
CA ALA A 269 -16.88 -3.25 -0.14
C ALA A 269 -18.22 -2.50 -0.10
N PHE A 270 -18.69 -2.11 1.08
CA PHE A 270 -20.02 -1.56 1.30
C PHE A 270 -20.04 -0.03 1.37
N ILE A 271 -18.88 0.62 1.48
CA ILE A 271 -18.77 2.09 1.51
C ILE A 271 -19.34 2.71 0.23
N ILE A 272 -19.05 2.13 -0.95
CA ILE A 272 -19.58 2.63 -2.22
C ILE A 272 -21.10 2.41 -2.30
N LEU A 273 -21.60 1.28 -1.78
CA LEU A 273 -23.04 1.01 -1.75
C LEU A 273 -23.75 2.02 -0.83
N TRP A 274 -23.16 2.36 0.31
CA TRP A 274 -23.67 3.41 1.21
C TRP A 274 -23.69 4.76 0.53
N ALA A 275 -22.58 5.19 -0.05
CA ALA A 275 -22.46 6.48 -0.70
C ALA A 275 -23.48 6.65 -1.87
N MET A 276 -23.73 5.59 -2.63
CA MET A 276 -24.61 5.66 -3.80
C MET A 276 -26.08 5.35 -3.50
N ASN A 277 -26.36 4.35 -2.65
CA ASN A 277 -27.73 3.91 -2.39
C ASN A 277 -28.39 4.72 -1.27
N HIS A 278 -27.61 5.21 -0.30
CA HIS A 278 -28.13 5.96 0.86
C HIS A 278 -27.92 7.46 0.69
N ALA A 279 -26.72 7.93 0.44
CA ALA A 279 -26.43 9.35 0.27
C ALA A 279 -26.71 9.88 -1.14
N GLY A 280 -27.12 9.02 -2.10
CA GLY A 280 -27.53 9.40 -3.45
C GLY A 280 -26.40 9.94 -4.34
N LEU A 281 -25.14 9.67 -4.02
CA LEU A 281 -24.00 10.15 -4.79
C LEU A 281 -23.91 9.43 -6.14
N ASP A 282 -23.44 10.16 -7.15
CA ASP A 282 -23.04 9.57 -8.42
C ASP A 282 -21.61 8.98 -8.37
N ALA A 283 -21.23 8.26 -9.45
CA ALA A 283 -19.92 7.61 -9.51
C ALA A 283 -18.76 8.60 -9.56
N GLN A 284 -18.95 9.78 -10.17
CA GLN A 284 -17.93 10.82 -10.21
C GLN A 284 -17.69 11.43 -8.84
N GLN A 285 -18.76 11.73 -8.10
CA GLN A 285 -18.66 12.21 -6.72
C GLN A 285 -17.94 11.20 -5.82
N PHE A 286 -18.26 9.91 -5.96
CA PHE A 286 -17.53 8.86 -5.24
C PHE A 286 -16.03 8.83 -5.62
N GLY A 287 -15.71 8.99 -6.91
CA GLY A 287 -14.32 9.12 -7.38
C GLY A 287 -13.59 10.29 -6.72
N VAL A 288 -14.26 11.43 -6.55
CA VAL A 288 -13.72 12.61 -5.86
C VAL A 288 -13.47 12.30 -4.37
N LEU A 289 -14.37 11.59 -3.69
CA LEU A 289 -14.17 11.17 -2.30
C LEU A 289 -12.91 10.31 -2.15
N VAL A 290 -12.70 9.33 -3.04
CA VAL A 290 -11.49 8.50 -3.03
C VAL A 290 -10.24 9.34 -3.33
N ALA A 291 -10.32 10.33 -4.21
CA ALA A 291 -9.22 11.26 -4.46
C ALA A 291 -8.88 12.09 -3.22
N CYS A 292 -9.89 12.60 -2.49
CA CYS A 292 -9.69 13.30 -1.21
C CYS A 292 -8.95 12.42 -0.19
N GLU A 293 -9.34 11.14 -0.05
CA GLU A 293 -8.62 10.16 0.79
C GLU A 293 -7.14 10.08 0.41
N MET A 294 -6.84 9.88 -0.88
CA MET A 294 -5.46 9.69 -1.35
C MET A 294 -4.62 10.95 -1.21
N VAL A 295 -5.18 12.13 -1.49
CA VAL A 295 -4.49 13.42 -1.30
C VAL A 295 -4.16 13.63 0.18
N THR A 296 -5.12 13.39 1.08
CA THR A 296 -4.90 13.50 2.53
C THR A 296 -3.79 12.55 2.98
N ALA A 297 -3.83 11.29 2.53
CA ALA A 297 -2.81 10.30 2.84
C ALA A 297 -1.41 10.71 2.34
N MET A 298 -1.30 11.29 1.13
CA MET A 298 -0.02 11.75 0.58
C MET A 298 0.55 12.94 1.35
N ILE A 299 -0.30 13.92 1.71
CA ILE A 299 0.12 15.10 2.48
C ILE A 299 0.66 14.70 3.84
N CYS A 300 0.01 13.75 4.52
CA CYS A 300 0.39 13.33 5.87
C CYS A 300 1.62 12.41 5.91
N TYR A 301 1.88 11.66 4.85
CA TYR A 301 2.85 10.54 4.87
C TYR A 301 4.29 10.99 5.23
N ILE A 302 4.81 12.05 4.59
CA ILE A 302 6.20 12.50 4.78
C ILE A 302 6.38 13.22 6.11
N PRO A 303 5.56 14.23 6.49
CA PRO A 303 5.72 14.92 7.77
C PRO A 303 5.63 13.97 8.96
N VAL A 304 4.72 13.02 8.90
CA VAL A 304 4.50 12.08 10.00
C VAL A 304 5.63 11.08 10.17
N ALA A 305 6.19 10.57 9.07
CA ALA A 305 7.36 9.69 9.15
C ALA A 305 8.52 10.38 9.89
N HIS A 306 8.78 11.65 9.57
CA HIS A 306 9.82 12.44 10.24
C HIS A 306 9.51 12.70 11.72
N LEU A 307 8.26 13.04 12.04
CA LEU A 307 7.85 13.27 13.44
C LEU A 307 7.87 11.97 14.27
N ALA A 308 7.51 10.84 13.69
CA ALA A 308 7.54 9.54 14.35
C ALA A 308 8.96 9.07 14.72
N ASP A 309 9.95 9.43 13.88
CA ASP A 309 11.37 9.17 14.20
C ASP A 309 11.86 10.06 15.36
N LYS A 310 11.36 11.30 15.47
CA LYS A 310 11.74 12.26 16.52
C LYS A 310 11.06 12.00 17.86
N TYR A 311 9.76 11.74 17.86
CA TYR A 311 8.94 11.65 19.09
C TYR A 311 8.59 10.20 19.50
N GLY A 312 9.09 9.21 18.74
CA GLY A 312 8.80 7.79 18.95
C GLY A 312 7.61 7.31 18.16
N ARG A 313 7.57 6.02 17.85
CA ARG A 313 6.63 5.39 16.92
C ARG A 313 5.26 5.11 17.51
N ARG A 314 5.20 4.76 18.82
CA ARG A 314 3.97 4.30 19.50
C ARG A 314 2.81 5.32 19.48
N PRO A 315 3.02 6.62 19.76
CA PRO A 315 1.96 7.61 19.70
C PRO A 315 1.32 7.74 18.32
N PHE A 316 2.14 7.68 17.26
CA PHE A 316 1.67 7.78 15.88
C PHE A 316 0.84 6.57 15.45
N VAL A 317 1.21 5.36 15.90
CA VAL A 317 0.41 4.15 15.69
C VAL A 317 -0.93 4.26 16.42
N MET A 318 -0.92 4.77 17.65
CA MET A 318 -2.15 4.98 18.44
C MET A 318 -3.11 5.94 17.74
N VAL A 319 -2.62 7.08 17.26
CA VAL A 319 -3.42 8.06 16.51
C VAL A 319 -3.97 7.46 15.22
N THR A 320 -3.18 6.66 14.53
CA THR A 320 -3.65 5.91 13.34
C THR A 320 -4.81 4.99 13.68
N PHE A 321 -4.72 4.23 14.77
CA PHE A 321 -5.78 3.31 15.20
C PHE A 321 -7.06 4.05 15.60
N LEU A 322 -6.93 5.22 16.19
CA LEU A 322 -8.08 6.11 16.45
C LEU A 322 -8.77 6.56 15.16
N PHE A 323 -8.01 6.93 14.11
CA PHE A 323 -8.59 7.29 12.81
C PHE A 323 -9.26 6.10 12.12
N PHE A 324 -8.70 4.89 12.22
CA PHE A 324 -9.37 3.67 11.75
C PHE A 324 -10.73 3.47 12.43
N THR A 325 -10.76 3.64 13.76
CA THR A 325 -12.00 3.49 14.57
C THR A 325 -13.01 4.60 14.27
N LEU A 326 -12.54 5.83 14.08
CA LEU A 326 -13.40 6.99 13.84
C LEU A 326 -14.07 6.93 12.47
N PHE A 327 -13.41 6.41 11.45
CA PHE A 327 -13.93 6.39 10.09
C PHE A 327 -15.31 5.72 9.96
N PRO A 328 -15.55 4.46 10.37
CA PRO A 328 -16.88 3.87 10.28
C PRO A 328 -17.93 4.59 11.13
N VAL A 329 -17.51 5.24 12.22
CA VAL A 329 -18.41 6.08 13.04
C VAL A 329 -18.86 7.30 12.24
N THR A 330 -17.94 7.96 11.51
CA THR A 330 -18.31 9.12 10.67
C THR A 330 -19.24 8.74 9.51
N LEU A 331 -19.21 7.51 9.02
CA LEU A 331 -20.12 7.05 7.98
C LEU A 331 -21.57 6.93 8.44
N LEU A 332 -21.82 6.73 9.74
CA LEU A 332 -23.19 6.63 10.28
C LEU A 332 -24.02 7.91 10.08
N TRP A 333 -23.37 9.07 9.97
CA TRP A 333 -24.00 10.37 9.68
C TRP A 333 -23.78 10.82 8.23
N GLY A 334 -23.37 9.91 7.34
CA GLY A 334 -22.96 10.22 5.98
C GLY A 334 -24.11 10.39 4.98
N ASP A 335 -25.00 11.39 5.18
CA ASP A 335 -26.16 11.64 4.34
C ASP A 335 -25.92 12.63 3.19
N SER A 336 -24.76 13.26 3.17
CA SER A 336 -24.42 14.28 2.16
C SER A 336 -23.00 14.15 1.64
N PHE A 337 -22.76 14.70 0.44
CA PHE A 337 -21.41 14.73 -0.16
C PHE A 337 -20.39 15.40 0.79
N GLY A 338 -20.73 16.53 1.39
CA GLY A 338 -19.83 17.26 2.29
C GLY A 338 -19.43 16.45 3.51
N TRP A 339 -20.39 15.75 4.13
CA TRP A 339 -20.11 14.89 5.28
C TRP A 339 -19.27 13.67 4.88
N LEU A 340 -19.59 13.04 3.74
CA LEU A 340 -18.80 11.93 3.23
C LEU A 340 -17.39 12.40 2.84
N ALA A 341 -17.22 13.61 2.31
CA ALA A 341 -15.88 14.17 2.05
C ALA A 341 -15.06 14.28 3.35
N LEU A 342 -15.66 14.76 4.44
CA LEU A 342 -15.03 14.77 5.77
C LEU A 342 -14.66 13.35 6.24
N ALA A 343 -15.57 12.38 6.07
CA ALA A 343 -15.32 10.99 6.43
C ALA A 343 -14.13 10.41 5.61
N PHE A 344 -14.01 10.74 4.32
CA PHE A 344 -12.89 10.30 3.47
C PHE A 344 -11.57 11.02 3.79
N VAL A 345 -11.61 12.25 4.29
CA VAL A 345 -10.43 12.90 4.89
C VAL A 345 -9.98 12.12 6.14
N VAL A 346 -10.90 11.79 7.05
CA VAL A 346 -10.61 10.95 8.24
C VAL A 346 -10.04 9.60 7.80
N ARG A 347 -10.59 9.00 6.72
CA ARG A 347 -10.08 7.76 6.13
C ARG A 347 -8.66 7.93 5.57
N GLY A 348 -8.32 9.07 4.99
CA GLY A 348 -6.96 9.39 4.54
C GLY A 348 -5.98 9.53 5.71
N LEU A 349 -6.43 10.10 6.84
CA LEU A 349 -5.64 10.24 8.05
C LEU A 349 -5.27 8.90 8.71
N LYS A 350 -5.98 7.81 8.45
CA LYS A 350 -5.58 6.46 8.93
C LYS A 350 -4.19 6.02 8.45
N GLU A 351 -3.71 6.59 7.34
CA GLU A 351 -2.36 6.32 6.81
C GLU A 351 -1.25 7.07 7.56
N PHE A 352 -1.63 7.92 8.51
CA PHE A 352 -0.77 8.80 9.29
C PHE A 352 0.42 8.06 9.92
N GLY A 353 0.19 6.98 10.64
CA GLY A 353 1.25 6.23 11.33
C GLY A 353 1.63 4.90 10.64
N GLU A 354 1.24 4.67 9.40
CA GLU A 354 1.57 3.43 8.68
C GLU A 354 3.10 3.17 8.59
N PRO A 355 3.97 4.17 8.33
CA PRO A 355 5.42 3.98 8.39
C PRO A 355 5.91 3.60 9.80
N ALA A 356 5.36 4.27 10.83
CA ALA A 356 5.71 4.00 12.22
C ALA A 356 5.29 2.59 12.65
N ARG A 357 4.11 2.12 12.22
CA ARG A 357 3.63 0.75 12.47
C ARG A 357 4.53 -0.31 11.85
N LYS A 358 4.90 -0.14 10.55
CA LYS A 358 5.85 -1.04 9.87
C LYS A 358 7.20 -1.09 10.58
N ALA A 359 7.71 0.06 10.97
CA ALA A 359 8.97 0.16 11.69
C ALA A 359 8.88 -0.46 13.10
N LEU A 360 7.72 -0.42 13.76
CA LEU A 360 7.48 -1.09 15.04
C LEU A 360 7.50 -2.62 14.87
N ILE A 361 6.81 -3.16 13.87
CA ILE A 361 6.81 -4.60 13.54
C ILE A 361 8.24 -5.12 13.30
N ILE A 362 9.03 -4.38 12.50
CA ILE A 362 10.41 -4.77 12.19
C ILE A 362 11.31 -4.65 13.43
N GLY A 363 11.06 -3.65 14.27
CA GLY A 363 11.83 -3.42 15.49
C GLY A 363 11.64 -4.52 16.55
N GLU A 364 10.43 -5.08 16.65
CA GLU A 364 10.11 -6.18 17.59
C GLU A 364 10.53 -7.57 17.08
N ALA A 365 10.98 -7.66 15.82
CA ALA A 365 11.41 -8.93 15.21
C ALA A 365 12.87 -9.25 15.57
N VAL A 366 13.16 -10.53 15.80
CA VAL A 366 14.53 -11.03 16.00
C VAL A 366 15.42 -10.66 14.81
N PRO A 367 16.59 -10.02 15.00
CA PRO A 367 17.42 -9.50 13.91
C PRO A 367 17.71 -10.48 12.78
N ALA A 368 18.03 -11.74 13.11
CA ALA A 368 18.34 -12.80 12.13
C ALA A 368 17.13 -13.27 11.32
N LEU A 369 15.90 -13.00 11.77
CA LEU A 369 14.66 -13.49 11.17
C LEU A 369 13.72 -12.36 10.70
N ARG A 370 14.15 -11.09 10.68
CA ARG A 370 13.31 -9.92 10.44
C ARG A 370 12.43 -10.05 9.18
N ALA A 371 13.02 -10.42 8.05
CA ALA A 371 12.27 -10.53 6.78
C ALA A 371 11.21 -11.65 6.84
N ARG A 372 11.56 -12.81 7.44
CA ARG A 372 10.64 -13.94 7.61
C ARG A 372 9.55 -13.64 8.60
N THR A 373 9.89 -13.00 9.73
CA THR A 373 8.93 -12.55 10.74
C THR A 373 7.93 -11.56 10.14
N TYR A 374 8.42 -10.60 9.36
CA TYR A 374 7.57 -9.64 8.66
C TYR A 374 6.61 -10.34 7.68
N GLY A 375 7.12 -11.26 6.84
CA GLY A 375 6.30 -12.04 5.92
C GLY A 375 5.25 -12.91 6.62
N ALA A 376 5.64 -13.65 7.67
CA ALA A 376 4.74 -14.47 8.47
C ALA A 376 3.66 -13.65 9.19
N TYR A 377 4.04 -12.49 9.73
CA TYR A 377 3.12 -11.54 10.38
C TYR A 377 1.99 -11.10 9.42
N TYR A 378 2.37 -10.63 8.22
CA TYR A 378 1.39 -10.18 7.23
C TYR A 378 0.55 -11.32 6.68
N LEU A 379 1.13 -12.50 6.44
CA LEU A 379 0.40 -13.68 5.97
C LEU A 379 -0.70 -14.08 6.97
N ILE A 380 -0.34 -14.22 8.26
CA ILE A 380 -1.31 -14.58 9.31
C ILE A 380 -2.39 -13.52 9.42
N ARG A 381 -1.98 -12.24 9.49
CA ARG A 381 -2.91 -11.11 9.58
C ARG A 381 -3.92 -11.13 8.44
N ASP A 382 -3.45 -11.20 7.19
CA ASP A 382 -4.30 -11.05 6.01
C ASP A 382 -5.19 -12.29 5.79
N CYS A 383 -4.71 -13.50 6.10
CA CYS A 383 -5.55 -14.70 6.12
C CYS A 383 -6.70 -14.58 7.13
N VAL A 384 -6.42 -14.11 8.35
CA VAL A 384 -7.47 -13.92 9.37
C VAL A 384 -8.41 -12.78 8.95
N VAL A 385 -7.87 -11.66 8.49
CA VAL A 385 -8.64 -10.46 8.08
C VAL A 385 -9.55 -10.73 6.87
N THR A 386 -9.24 -11.72 6.03
CA THR A 386 -10.12 -12.15 4.94
C THR A 386 -11.53 -12.52 5.45
N SER A 387 -11.65 -13.11 6.64
CA SER A 387 -12.96 -13.42 7.25
C SER A 387 -13.77 -12.17 7.58
N GLY A 388 -13.13 -11.01 7.72
CA GLY A 388 -13.78 -9.71 7.93
C GLY A 388 -14.70 -9.30 6.78
N SER A 389 -14.38 -9.68 5.53
CA SER A 389 -15.26 -9.41 4.38
C SER A 389 -16.57 -10.20 4.46
N PHE A 390 -16.53 -11.46 4.92
CA PHE A 390 -17.74 -12.25 5.15
C PHE A 390 -18.55 -11.72 6.33
N LEU A 391 -17.90 -11.36 7.43
CA LEU A 391 -18.53 -10.70 8.57
C LEU A 391 -19.18 -9.38 8.14
N GLY A 392 -18.51 -8.61 7.27
CA GLY A 392 -19.03 -7.38 6.69
C GLY A 392 -20.29 -7.61 5.87
N ALA A 393 -20.30 -8.63 5.01
CA ALA A 393 -21.48 -8.98 4.21
C ALA A 393 -22.65 -9.45 5.09
N TRP A 394 -22.37 -10.25 6.12
CA TRP A 394 -23.38 -10.71 7.06
C TRP A 394 -23.98 -9.53 7.85
N LEU A 395 -23.17 -8.66 8.43
CA LEU A 395 -23.63 -7.47 9.14
C LEU A 395 -24.43 -6.53 8.23
N TRP A 396 -23.98 -6.34 6.97
CA TRP A 396 -24.68 -5.52 5.99
C TRP A 396 -26.05 -6.10 5.61
N SER A 397 -26.20 -7.44 5.59
CA SER A 397 -27.49 -8.08 5.34
C SER A 397 -28.51 -7.85 6.48
N ILE A 398 -28.05 -7.55 7.70
CA ILE A 398 -28.90 -7.13 8.82
C ILE A 398 -29.27 -5.66 8.67
N SER A 399 -28.28 -4.80 8.60
CA SER A 399 -28.43 -3.37 8.26
C SER A 399 -27.08 -2.74 7.92
N PRO A 400 -27.05 -1.65 7.10
CA PRO A 400 -25.83 -0.88 6.88
C PRO A 400 -25.22 -0.33 8.17
N GLN A 401 -26.07 0.10 9.12
CA GLN A 401 -25.62 0.61 10.42
C GLN A 401 -24.94 -0.48 11.25
N ALA A 402 -25.46 -1.72 11.25
CA ALA A 402 -24.83 -2.86 11.94
C ALA A 402 -23.42 -3.13 11.41
N ASN A 403 -23.21 -2.98 10.10
CA ASN A 403 -21.88 -3.12 9.49
C ASN A 403 -20.91 -2.06 10.03
N PHE A 404 -21.28 -0.77 10.03
CA PHE A 404 -20.42 0.30 10.50
C PHE A 404 -20.18 0.25 12.02
N ILE A 405 -21.20 -0.09 12.81
CA ILE A 405 -21.07 -0.26 14.26
C ILE A 405 -20.16 -1.45 14.56
N GLY A 406 -20.34 -2.59 13.90
CA GLY A 406 -19.48 -3.76 14.05
C GLY A 406 -18.02 -3.45 13.70
N ALA A 407 -17.79 -2.68 12.64
CA ALA A 407 -16.46 -2.18 12.27
C ALA A 407 -15.87 -1.27 13.39
N ALA A 408 -16.65 -0.31 13.87
CA ALA A 408 -16.22 0.61 14.93
C ALA A 408 -15.89 -0.13 16.24
N VAL A 409 -16.67 -1.15 16.61
CA VAL A 409 -16.41 -1.99 17.80
C VAL A 409 -15.08 -2.72 17.65
N CYS A 410 -14.82 -3.35 16.48
CA CYS A 410 -13.52 -3.99 16.22
C CYS A 410 -12.37 -2.96 16.32
N GLY A 411 -12.55 -1.76 15.78
CA GLY A 411 -11.58 -0.69 15.87
C GLY A 411 -11.31 -0.23 17.31
N ALA A 412 -12.37 -0.03 18.08
CA ALA A 412 -12.27 0.35 19.49
C ALA A 412 -11.54 -0.72 20.31
N LEU A 413 -11.87 -2.01 20.10
CA LEU A 413 -11.21 -3.12 20.76
C LEU A 413 -9.72 -3.20 20.37
N GLY A 414 -9.38 -3.05 19.08
CA GLY A 414 -8.00 -3.03 18.61
C GLY A 414 -7.20 -1.85 19.17
N THR A 415 -7.80 -0.67 19.23
CA THR A 415 -7.20 0.54 19.81
C THR A 415 -6.98 0.39 21.31
N ALA A 416 -7.97 -0.11 22.05
CA ALA A 416 -7.88 -0.37 23.49
C ALA A 416 -6.81 -1.44 23.80
N TRP A 417 -6.77 -2.52 23.00
CA TRP A 417 -5.74 -3.55 23.11
C TRP A 417 -4.34 -2.98 22.96
N PHE A 418 -4.12 -2.20 21.88
CA PHE A 418 -2.84 -1.53 21.63
C PHE A 418 -2.43 -0.61 22.77
N TRP A 419 -3.35 0.20 23.28
CA TRP A 419 -3.12 1.11 24.37
C TRP A 419 -2.72 0.37 25.66
N TRP A 420 -3.44 -0.72 26.00
CA TRP A 420 -3.19 -1.48 27.22
C TRP A 420 -1.89 -2.26 27.19
N PHE A 421 -1.65 -3.00 26.13
CA PHE A 421 -0.54 -3.97 26.07
C PHE A 421 0.75 -3.41 25.49
N ILE A 422 0.71 -2.36 24.66
CA ILE A 422 1.87 -1.86 23.92
C ILE A 422 2.21 -0.43 24.29
N TYR A 423 1.22 0.47 24.30
CA TYR A 423 1.47 1.88 24.52
C TYR A 423 1.92 2.16 25.97
N ARG A 424 1.32 1.52 26.98
CA ARG A 424 1.65 1.67 28.40
C ARG A 424 2.95 0.97 28.84
N ARG A 425 3.47 0.00 28.06
CA ARG A 425 4.73 -0.66 28.43
C ARG A 425 5.90 0.30 28.30
N PRO A 426 6.79 0.37 29.30
CA PRO A 426 8.03 1.13 29.17
C PRO A 426 8.81 0.61 27.97
N PRO A 427 9.53 1.48 27.22
CA PRO A 427 10.42 1.01 26.14
C PRO A 427 11.41 0.01 26.72
N ALA A 428 11.63 -1.11 26.01
CA ALA A 428 12.60 -2.11 26.43
C ALA A 428 13.98 -1.44 26.59
N ALA A 429 14.59 -1.60 27.75
CA ALA A 429 15.82 -0.95 28.19
C ALA A 429 17.07 -1.37 27.39
N GLY A 430 16.98 -1.51 26.08
CA GLY A 430 18.08 -1.95 25.18
C GLY A 430 18.24 -1.16 23.90
N LEU A 431 17.32 -0.25 23.55
CA LEU A 431 17.33 0.45 22.24
C LEU A 431 17.68 1.94 22.31
N THR A 432 17.91 2.49 23.50
CA THR A 432 18.29 3.90 23.69
C THR A 432 19.80 4.12 23.86
N GLY A 433 20.63 3.07 23.77
CA GLY A 433 22.06 3.13 24.01
C GLY A 433 22.96 3.52 22.84
N GLY A 434 22.41 3.85 21.66
CA GLY A 434 23.22 4.02 20.43
C GLY A 434 23.32 5.42 19.82
N GLN A 435 22.74 6.46 20.41
CA GLN A 435 22.75 7.81 19.79
C GLN A 435 23.05 9.00 20.73
N LYS A 436 23.71 8.75 21.86
CA LYS A 436 24.34 9.85 22.63
C LYS A 436 25.85 9.62 22.63
N GLY A 437 26.54 10.08 21.61
CA GLY A 437 27.98 10.06 21.55
C GLY A 437 28.55 10.13 20.15
N ALA A 438 28.19 11.15 19.39
CA ALA A 438 28.96 11.63 18.25
C ALA A 438 28.44 13.05 17.90
N ASP A 439 28.72 13.99 18.79
CA ASP A 439 28.82 15.41 18.47
C ASP A 439 30.29 15.75 18.17
#